data_2f398dec513fec55b91bec07eee1ff77
#
_entry.id   2f398dec513fec55b91bec07eee1ff77
#
_cell.length_a   1.000
_cell.length_b   1.000
_cell.length_c   1.000
_cell.angle_alpha   90.00
_cell.angle_beta   90.00
_cell.angle_gamma   90.00
#
_symmetry.space_group_name_H-M   'P 1'
#
loop_
_entity.id
_entity.type
_entity.pdbx_description
1 polymer ?
#
loop_
_entity_poly.entity_id
_entity_poly.type
_entity_poly.pdbx_seq_one_letter_code
_entity_poly.pdbx_strand_id
1 'polypeptide(L)'
;MRIHCLGGGLVGSFVTRKLHEAGMEVHLYDIVERETPATFHLGDASAADHSAADFIVNMVPGSIGHRVLNVLHQQGHRIVDLSFSETTPDQLPNGPGVVLWDVGIAPGLSNMLVALAQRELGVLDSVTIKVGGNPAEPDEEWSYMAPFSPHDVIAEYTRPARIVRDGKSTTVPAMAELHSINANGRTMEAFLTDGLRSLIDLPASSMGEYTVRWPGHIQRYQTTELSPDELVDAWRLDPERPEFTWMEV
;
A
#
# COMPACT_ATOMS: atom_id res chain seq x y z
N MET A 1 21.52 2.15 -15.41
CA MET A 1 20.40 2.95 -14.85
C MET A 1 20.64 3.06 -13.37
N ARG A 2 20.66 4.30 -12.85
CA ARG A 2 20.89 4.60 -11.43
C ARG A 2 19.54 4.87 -10.76
N ILE A 3 19.25 4.11 -9.69
CA ILE A 3 17.98 4.18 -8.96
C ILE A 3 18.27 4.56 -7.52
N HIS A 4 17.58 5.58 -7.02
CA HIS A 4 17.59 5.94 -5.62
C HIS A 4 16.33 5.40 -4.95
N CYS A 5 16.51 4.51 -3.98
CA CYS A 5 15.48 3.90 -3.16
C CYS A 5 15.37 4.63 -1.82
N LEU A 6 14.20 5.14 -1.47
CA LEU A 6 13.95 5.87 -0.23
C LEU A 6 13.13 5.03 0.73
N GLY A 7 13.69 4.70 1.89
CA GLY A 7 13.10 3.80 2.87
C GLY A 7 13.53 2.34 2.68
N GLY A 8 14.21 1.80 3.69
CA GLY A 8 14.73 0.42 3.74
C GLY A 8 13.93 -0.50 4.67
N GLY A 9 12.63 -0.27 4.84
CA GLY A 9 11.71 -1.16 5.55
C GLY A 9 11.50 -2.51 4.83
N LEU A 10 10.47 -3.26 5.18
CA LEU A 10 10.17 -4.59 4.60
C LEU A 10 10.13 -4.54 3.07
N VAL A 11 9.26 -3.70 2.51
CA VAL A 11 9.11 -3.53 1.05
C VAL A 11 10.38 -2.93 0.45
N GLY A 12 10.94 -1.89 1.08
CA GLY A 12 12.11 -1.18 0.56
C GLY A 12 13.35 -2.07 0.44
N SER A 13 13.62 -2.89 1.44
CA SER A 13 14.73 -3.86 1.41
C SER A 13 14.54 -4.90 0.31
N PHE A 14 13.32 -5.40 0.13
CA PHE A 14 13.00 -6.36 -0.94
C PHE A 14 13.18 -5.73 -2.32
N VAL A 15 12.59 -4.56 -2.58
CA VAL A 15 12.67 -3.86 -3.87
C VAL A 15 14.11 -3.49 -4.20
N THR A 16 14.85 -2.92 -3.24
CA THR A 16 16.27 -2.55 -3.39
C THR A 16 17.10 -3.76 -3.82
N ARG A 17 16.93 -4.90 -3.15
CA ARG A 17 17.62 -6.15 -3.50
C ARG A 17 17.25 -6.60 -4.91
N LYS A 18 15.97 -6.60 -5.28
CA LYS A 18 15.50 -7.05 -6.61
C LYS A 18 16.04 -6.16 -7.74
N LEU A 19 16.08 -4.87 -7.54
CA LEU A 19 16.68 -3.94 -8.51
C LEU A 19 18.19 -4.15 -8.64
N HIS A 20 18.89 -4.40 -7.54
CA HIS A 20 20.31 -4.73 -7.55
C HIS A 20 20.59 -6.06 -8.26
N GLU A 21 19.82 -7.11 -7.98
CA GLU A 21 19.89 -8.43 -8.65
C GLU A 21 19.64 -8.30 -10.18
N ALA A 22 18.80 -7.33 -10.59
CA ALA A 22 18.55 -7.01 -11.99
C ALA A 22 19.68 -6.19 -12.66
N GLY A 23 20.78 -5.94 -11.97
CA GLY A 23 21.96 -5.23 -12.50
C GLY A 23 21.82 -3.72 -12.53
N MET A 24 20.90 -3.14 -11.77
CA MET A 24 20.79 -1.69 -11.63
C MET A 24 21.84 -1.17 -10.64
N GLU A 25 22.27 0.06 -10.83
CA GLU A 25 23.06 0.81 -9.85
C GLU A 25 22.10 1.40 -8.82
N VAL A 26 22.04 0.78 -7.62
CA VAL A 26 21.04 1.12 -6.60
C VAL A 26 21.68 1.80 -5.40
N HIS A 27 21.09 2.91 -4.98
CA HIS A 27 21.42 3.66 -3.78
C HIS A 27 20.22 3.64 -2.83
N LEU A 28 20.40 3.12 -1.62
CA LEU A 28 19.38 3.06 -0.59
C LEU A 28 19.59 4.16 0.45
N TYR A 29 18.57 4.96 0.72
CA TYR A 29 18.53 6.01 1.73
C TYR A 29 17.58 5.64 2.85
N ASP A 30 18.06 5.61 4.09
CA ASP A 30 17.24 5.38 5.29
C ASP A 30 17.82 6.14 6.49
N ILE A 31 16.97 6.51 7.44
CA ILE A 31 17.37 7.12 8.72
C ILE A 31 17.90 6.10 9.71
N VAL A 32 17.73 4.81 9.45
CA VAL A 32 18.24 3.68 10.23
C VAL A 32 19.18 2.87 9.37
N GLU A 33 20.31 2.48 9.94
CA GLU A 33 21.29 1.62 9.24
C GLU A 33 20.64 0.31 8.75
N ARG A 34 20.91 -0.07 7.50
CA ARG A 34 20.34 -1.26 6.85
C ARG A 34 21.44 -2.11 6.23
N GLU A 35 21.35 -3.40 6.45
CA GLU A 35 22.15 -4.35 5.68
C GLU A 35 21.55 -4.48 4.27
N THR A 36 22.34 -4.17 3.25
CA THR A 36 21.87 -4.13 1.85
C THR A 36 23.01 -4.39 0.87
N PRO A 37 22.77 -5.05 -0.28
CA PRO A 37 23.79 -5.18 -1.34
C PRO A 37 23.97 -3.87 -2.14
N ALA A 38 23.07 -2.88 -1.96
CA ALA A 38 23.14 -1.58 -2.62
C ALA A 38 24.09 -0.62 -1.89
N THR A 39 24.41 0.51 -2.52
CA THR A 39 25.14 1.60 -1.84
C THR A 39 24.21 2.25 -0.82
N PHE A 40 24.57 2.16 0.45
CA PHE A 40 23.76 2.68 1.54
C PHE A 40 24.13 4.12 1.92
N HIS A 41 23.12 4.92 2.20
CA HIS A 41 23.23 6.30 2.67
C HIS A 41 22.37 6.49 3.93
N LEU A 42 23.01 6.73 5.06
CA LEU A 42 22.32 7.04 6.31
C LEU A 42 21.91 8.51 6.36
N GLY A 43 20.63 8.78 6.51
CA GLY A 43 20.09 10.13 6.65
C GLY A 43 18.69 10.33 6.11
N ASP A 44 18.19 11.56 6.24
CA ASP A 44 16.88 11.95 5.68
C ASP A 44 16.94 11.97 4.16
N ALA A 45 16.23 11.04 3.55
CA ALA A 45 16.17 10.90 2.11
C ALA A 45 15.63 12.16 1.40
N SER A 46 14.71 12.91 2.02
CA SER A 46 14.14 14.12 1.43
C SER A 46 15.14 15.30 1.33
N ALA A 47 16.22 15.23 2.09
CA ALA A 47 17.28 16.26 2.12
C ALA A 47 18.50 15.88 1.27
N ALA A 48 18.56 14.66 0.74
CA ALA A 48 19.70 14.20 -0.05
C ALA A 48 19.66 14.74 -1.49
N ASP A 49 20.81 14.78 -2.14
CA ASP A 49 20.90 15.09 -3.57
C ASP A 49 20.57 13.87 -4.42
N HIS A 50 19.50 13.98 -5.17
CA HIS A 50 19.04 12.94 -6.09
C HIS A 50 19.25 13.29 -7.58
N SER A 51 20.00 14.35 -7.89
CA SER A 51 20.20 14.83 -9.27
C SER A 51 20.84 13.79 -10.21
N ALA A 52 21.58 12.83 -9.67
CA ALA A 52 22.20 11.74 -10.42
C ALA A 52 21.28 10.53 -10.66
N ALA A 53 20.06 10.51 -10.09
CA ALA A 53 19.14 9.40 -10.26
C ALA A 53 18.39 9.46 -11.59
N ASP A 54 18.33 8.35 -12.31
CA ASP A 54 17.43 8.19 -13.45
C ASP A 54 15.97 8.07 -12.98
N PHE A 55 15.77 7.38 -11.85
CA PHE A 55 14.50 7.19 -11.16
C PHE A 55 14.67 7.19 -9.64
N ILE A 56 13.63 7.62 -8.94
CA ILE A 56 13.52 7.50 -7.49
C ILE A 56 12.36 6.56 -7.18
N VAL A 57 12.57 5.62 -6.25
CA VAL A 57 11.51 4.75 -5.72
C VAL A 57 11.24 5.20 -4.28
N ASN A 58 10.07 5.80 -4.06
CA ASN A 58 9.66 6.27 -2.75
C ASN A 58 8.89 5.17 -1.99
N MET A 59 9.48 4.66 -0.92
CA MET A 59 8.97 3.56 -0.09
C MET A 59 8.97 3.93 1.39
N VAL A 60 8.98 5.23 1.68
CA VAL A 60 8.87 5.71 3.07
C VAL A 60 7.45 5.47 3.61
N PRO A 61 7.25 5.44 4.93
CA PRO A 61 5.92 5.30 5.54
C PRO A 61 4.90 6.31 5.01
N GLY A 62 3.64 5.89 4.89
CA GLY A 62 2.55 6.73 4.36
C GLY A 62 2.37 8.05 5.11
N SER A 63 2.67 8.10 6.40
CA SER A 63 2.60 9.31 7.22
C SER A 63 3.51 10.46 6.76
N ILE A 64 4.61 10.16 6.07
CA ILE A 64 5.56 11.15 5.53
C ILE A 64 5.65 11.12 4.00
N GLY A 65 5.08 10.11 3.35
CA GLY A 65 5.23 9.81 1.93
C GLY A 65 4.87 10.99 1.03
N HIS A 66 3.71 11.60 1.23
CA HIS A 66 3.25 12.73 0.42
C HIS A 66 4.18 13.96 0.55
N ARG A 67 4.71 14.24 1.74
CA ARG A 67 5.67 15.34 1.96
C ARG A 67 6.97 15.09 1.20
N VAL A 68 7.52 13.89 1.28
CA VAL A 68 8.74 13.50 0.55
C VAL A 68 8.49 13.57 -0.95
N LEU A 69 7.38 13.00 -1.40
CA LEU A 69 6.97 13.03 -2.80
C LEU A 69 6.85 14.46 -3.35
N ASN A 70 6.25 15.39 -2.59
CA ASN A 70 6.14 16.78 -3.02
C ASN A 70 7.51 17.44 -3.22
N VAL A 71 8.46 17.24 -2.31
CA VAL A 71 9.83 17.77 -2.45
C VAL A 71 10.46 17.28 -3.74
N LEU A 72 10.44 15.98 -3.98
CA LEU A 72 11.05 15.36 -5.16
C LEU A 72 10.35 15.78 -6.47
N HIS A 73 9.02 15.90 -6.44
CA HIS A 73 8.23 16.35 -7.59
C HIS A 73 8.57 17.79 -7.97
N GLN A 74 8.71 18.70 -6.98
CA GLN A 74 9.12 20.09 -7.24
C GLN A 74 10.57 20.21 -7.75
N GLN A 75 11.42 19.24 -7.46
CA GLN A 75 12.79 19.15 -7.99
C GLN A 75 12.86 18.54 -9.40
N GLY A 76 11.75 18.06 -9.97
CA GLY A 76 11.69 17.56 -11.35
C GLY A 76 12.06 16.09 -11.51
N HIS A 77 12.05 15.30 -10.45
CA HIS A 77 12.42 13.89 -10.52
C HIS A 77 11.33 13.01 -11.15
N ARG A 78 11.75 11.86 -11.66
CA ARG A 78 10.88 10.75 -12.07
C ARG A 78 10.74 9.80 -10.89
N ILE A 79 9.54 9.65 -10.39
CA ILE A 79 9.29 8.98 -9.10
C ILE A 79 8.32 7.82 -9.31
N VAL A 80 8.64 6.67 -8.73
CA VAL A 80 7.73 5.57 -8.51
C VAL A 80 7.37 5.58 -7.02
N ASP A 81 6.11 5.85 -6.71
CA ASP A 81 5.65 6.02 -5.33
C ASP A 81 4.89 4.79 -4.84
N LEU A 82 5.42 4.16 -3.80
CA LEU A 82 4.82 3.05 -3.08
C LEU A 82 4.30 3.48 -1.70
N SER A 83 4.46 4.75 -1.32
CA SER A 83 3.95 5.23 -0.04
C SER A 83 2.42 5.22 -0.04
N PHE A 84 1.82 4.68 1.02
CA PHE A 84 0.35 4.62 1.16
C PHE A 84 -0.17 5.82 1.95
N SER A 85 0.16 7.04 1.47
CA SER A 85 -0.27 8.28 2.11
C SER A 85 -1.77 8.50 1.96
N GLU A 86 -2.40 9.12 2.97
CA GLU A 86 -3.80 9.54 2.94
C GLU A 86 -4.05 10.56 1.82
N THR A 87 -3.18 11.57 1.71
CA THR A 87 -3.18 12.51 0.60
C THR A 87 -2.58 11.85 -0.63
N THR A 88 -3.34 11.74 -1.69
CA THR A 88 -2.94 11.07 -2.94
C THR A 88 -2.09 11.97 -3.83
N PRO A 89 -1.24 11.40 -4.70
CA PRO A 89 -0.32 12.17 -5.55
C PRO A 89 -0.99 13.12 -6.57
N ASP A 90 -2.25 12.88 -6.94
CA ASP A 90 -3.05 13.78 -7.79
C ASP A 90 -3.32 15.15 -7.12
N GLN A 91 -3.16 15.24 -5.80
CA GLN A 91 -3.29 16.48 -5.02
C GLN A 91 -1.96 17.26 -4.89
N LEU A 92 -0.89 16.80 -5.54
CA LEU A 92 0.36 17.55 -5.56
C LEU A 92 0.22 18.89 -6.27
N PRO A 93 0.86 19.96 -5.77
CA PRO A 93 0.96 21.19 -6.51
C PRO A 93 1.63 20.97 -7.87
N ASN A 94 1.29 21.78 -8.87
CA ASN A 94 1.94 21.73 -10.18
C ASN A 94 3.46 21.81 -10.03
N GLY A 95 4.17 20.94 -10.71
CA GLY A 95 5.61 20.82 -10.66
C GLY A 95 6.18 20.08 -11.87
N PRO A 96 7.50 20.15 -12.09
CA PRO A 96 8.16 19.53 -13.24
C PRO A 96 8.34 18.01 -13.12
N GLY A 97 8.15 17.42 -11.96
CA GLY A 97 8.34 16.00 -11.73
C GLY A 97 7.26 15.13 -12.39
N VAL A 98 7.55 13.84 -12.52
CA VAL A 98 6.60 12.82 -13.00
C VAL A 98 6.47 11.76 -11.94
N VAL A 99 5.24 11.42 -11.57
CA VAL A 99 4.94 10.43 -10.55
C VAL A 99 4.13 9.27 -11.13
N LEU A 100 4.63 8.06 -10.98
CA LEU A 100 3.87 6.83 -11.14
C LEU A 100 3.54 6.30 -9.75
N TRP A 101 2.27 6.12 -9.45
CA TRP A 101 1.77 5.73 -8.14
C TRP A 101 0.69 4.65 -8.24
N ASP A 102 0.25 4.11 -7.11
CA ASP A 102 -0.60 2.93 -7.07
C ASP A 102 0.02 1.77 -7.87
N VAL A 103 1.20 1.35 -7.47
CA VAL A 103 2.04 0.36 -8.18
C VAL A 103 2.23 -0.93 -7.35
N GLY A 104 1.39 -1.14 -6.35
CA GLY A 104 1.36 -2.35 -5.53
C GLY A 104 0.47 -3.46 -6.10
N ILE A 105 -0.05 -4.29 -5.20
CA ILE A 105 -1.06 -5.32 -5.54
C ILE A 105 -2.44 -4.67 -5.58
N ALA A 106 -2.84 -4.04 -4.49
CA ALA A 106 -4.02 -3.19 -4.40
C ALA A 106 -3.73 -2.07 -3.38
N PRO A 107 -3.65 -0.84 -3.86
CA PRO A 107 -3.80 -0.40 -5.25
C PRO A 107 -2.59 -0.73 -6.14
N GLY A 108 -2.85 -1.03 -7.41
CA GLY A 108 -1.83 -1.30 -8.44
C GLY A 108 -2.27 -2.36 -9.44
N LEU A 109 -2.00 -3.63 -9.18
CA LEU A 109 -2.50 -4.73 -10.05
C LEU A 109 -4.03 -4.70 -10.14
N SER A 110 -4.74 -4.40 -9.05
CA SER A 110 -6.19 -4.17 -9.05
C SER A 110 -6.59 -3.08 -10.03
N ASN A 111 -5.88 -1.95 -10.06
CA ASN A 111 -6.14 -0.83 -10.97
C ASN A 111 -5.94 -1.24 -12.44
N MET A 112 -4.90 -2.03 -12.72
CA MET A 112 -4.67 -2.58 -14.08
C MET A 112 -5.78 -3.54 -14.50
N LEU A 113 -6.29 -4.37 -13.61
CA LEU A 113 -7.40 -5.29 -13.89
C LEU A 113 -8.71 -4.52 -14.14
N VAL A 114 -9.00 -3.48 -13.37
CA VAL A 114 -10.15 -2.59 -13.61
C VAL A 114 -10.02 -1.88 -14.96
N ALA A 115 -8.83 -1.36 -15.30
CA ALA A 115 -8.61 -0.73 -16.60
C ALA A 115 -8.76 -1.72 -17.76
N LEU A 116 -8.32 -2.96 -17.58
CA LEU A 116 -8.53 -4.04 -18.54
C LEU A 116 -10.02 -4.35 -18.72
N ALA A 117 -10.76 -4.50 -17.63
CA ALA A 117 -12.20 -4.73 -17.65
C ALA A 117 -12.93 -3.57 -18.36
N GLN A 118 -12.58 -2.33 -18.07
CA GLN A 118 -13.16 -1.16 -18.74
C GLN A 118 -12.88 -1.16 -20.25
N ARG A 119 -11.68 -1.56 -20.67
CA ARG A 119 -11.33 -1.67 -22.09
C ARG A 119 -12.17 -2.73 -22.80
N GLU A 120 -12.41 -3.88 -22.16
CA GLU A 120 -13.13 -5.02 -22.76
C GLU A 120 -14.66 -4.88 -22.68
N LEU A 121 -15.17 -4.29 -21.59
CA LEU A 121 -16.61 -4.22 -21.28
C LEU A 121 -17.22 -2.83 -21.55
N GLY A 122 -16.39 -1.80 -21.71
CA GLY A 122 -16.83 -0.41 -21.80
C GLY A 122 -17.03 0.22 -20.40
N VAL A 123 -18.08 1.03 -20.25
CA VAL A 123 -18.41 1.68 -18.97
C VAL A 123 -18.79 0.60 -17.95
N LEU A 124 -18.13 0.63 -16.81
CA LEU A 124 -18.40 -0.29 -15.71
C LEU A 124 -19.52 0.27 -14.82
N ASP A 125 -20.50 -0.55 -14.51
CA ASP A 125 -21.56 -0.16 -13.56
C ASP A 125 -21.10 -0.27 -12.11
N SER A 126 -20.37 -1.34 -11.80
CA SER A 126 -19.82 -1.55 -10.46
C SER A 126 -18.41 -2.11 -10.50
N VAL A 127 -17.61 -1.74 -9.49
CA VAL A 127 -16.25 -2.27 -9.25
C VAL A 127 -16.13 -2.68 -7.80
N THR A 128 -15.81 -3.94 -7.57
CA THR A 128 -15.51 -4.46 -6.23
C THR A 128 -14.13 -5.09 -6.25
N ILE A 129 -13.26 -4.60 -5.38
CA ILE A 129 -11.93 -5.13 -5.16
C ILE A 129 -11.91 -5.74 -3.75
N LYS A 130 -11.43 -6.97 -3.62
CA LYS A 130 -11.19 -7.62 -2.35
C LYS A 130 -9.75 -8.11 -2.33
N VAL A 131 -8.99 -7.76 -1.31
CA VAL A 131 -7.57 -8.11 -1.21
C VAL A 131 -7.17 -8.36 0.23
N GLY A 132 -6.26 -9.30 0.44
CA GLY A 132 -5.66 -9.54 1.76
C GLY A 132 -4.40 -10.36 1.67
N GLY A 133 -3.36 -9.93 2.41
CA GLY A 133 -2.22 -10.74 2.77
C GLY A 133 -2.44 -11.29 4.18
N ASN A 134 -2.36 -12.60 4.34
CA ASN A 134 -2.68 -13.26 5.59
C ASN A 134 -1.74 -14.45 5.81
N PRO A 135 -1.50 -14.91 7.07
CA PRO A 135 -0.89 -16.20 7.31
C PRO A 135 -1.74 -17.31 6.66
N ALA A 136 -1.09 -18.37 6.19
CA ALA A 136 -1.74 -19.46 5.48
C ALA A 136 -2.84 -20.14 6.32
N GLU A 137 -2.63 -20.20 7.64
CA GLU A 137 -3.57 -20.74 8.61
C GLU A 137 -3.81 -19.73 9.73
N PRO A 138 -5.04 -19.65 10.28
CA PRO A 138 -5.32 -18.82 11.45
C PRO A 138 -4.61 -19.36 12.70
N ASP A 139 -4.44 -18.51 13.69
CA ASP A 139 -3.92 -18.86 15.02
C ASP A 139 -4.88 -18.44 16.14
N GLU A 140 -4.51 -18.74 17.38
CA GLU A 140 -5.30 -18.37 18.57
C GLU A 140 -5.09 -16.90 18.99
N GLU A 141 -4.08 -16.22 18.37
CA GLU A 141 -3.75 -14.84 18.66
C GLU A 141 -4.46 -13.90 17.69
N TRP A 142 -3.70 -13.37 16.71
CA TRP A 142 -4.21 -12.36 15.80
C TRP A 142 -4.69 -12.92 14.47
N SER A 143 -4.28 -14.14 14.10
CA SER A 143 -4.47 -14.69 12.75
C SER A 143 -4.02 -13.73 11.64
N TYR A 144 -3.01 -12.93 11.97
CA TYR A 144 -2.51 -11.86 11.12
C TYR A 144 -1.04 -11.60 11.39
N MET A 145 -0.30 -11.24 10.34
CA MET A 145 1.02 -10.63 10.39
C MET A 145 1.11 -9.62 9.24
N ALA A 146 1.76 -8.49 9.48
CA ALA A 146 1.79 -7.39 8.51
C ALA A 146 2.83 -7.66 7.40
N PRO A 147 2.39 -7.88 6.14
CA PRO A 147 3.31 -8.15 5.04
C PRO A 147 4.04 -6.89 4.53
N PHE A 148 3.65 -5.71 4.99
CA PHE A 148 4.27 -4.42 4.71
C PHE A 148 4.32 -3.57 5.98
N SER A 149 4.48 -2.23 5.87
CA SER A 149 4.57 -1.34 7.02
C SER A 149 3.41 -1.54 8.01
N PRO A 150 3.64 -2.04 9.24
CA PRO A 150 2.57 -2.27 10.21
C PRO A 150 1.82 -1.00 10.59
N HIS A 151 2.47 0.16 10.60
CA HIS A 151 1.80 1.45 10.83
C HIS A 151 0.82 1.80 9.71
N ASP A 152 1.16 1.49 8.45
CA ASP A 152 0.25 1.71 7.32
C ASP A 152 -0.92 0.70 7.35
N VAL A 153 -0.68 -0.53 7.86
CA VAL A 153 -1.76 -1.49 8.14
C VAL A 153 -2.73 -0.94 9.17
N ILE A 154 -2.25 -0.36 10.27
CA ILE A 154 -3.12 0.27 11.30
C ILE A 154 -3.98 1.37 10.66
N ALA A 155 -3.45 2.10 9.68
CA ALA A 155 -4.22 3.10 8.95
C ALA A 155 -5.42 2.50 8.19
N GLU A 156 -5.37 1.25 7.75
CA GLU A 156 -6.52 0.56 7.13
C GLU A 156 -7.71 0.42 8.09
N TYR A 157 -7.44 0.31 9.41
CA TYR A 157 -8.49 0.16 10.44
C TYR A 157 -8.98 1.49 11.02
N THR A 158 -8.29 2.58 10.77
CA THR A 158 -8.59 3.89 11.38
C THR A 158 -8.98 4.94 10.36
N ARG A 159 -8.48 4.85 9.14
CA ARG A 159 -8.77 5.82 8.07
C ARG A 159 -10.16 5.56 7.50
N PRO A 160 -11.03 6.61 7.42
CA PRO A 160 -12.29 6.49 6.70
C PRO A 160 -12.07 6.11 5.23
N ALA A 161 -12.89 5.20 4.72
CA ALA A 161 -12.78 4.71 3.35
C ALA A 161 -13.53 5.60 2.36
N ARG A 162 -12.84 6.03 1.30
CA ARG A 162 -13.46 6.68 0.13
C ARG A 162 -14.01 5.60 -0.79
N ILE A 163 -15.27 5.70 -1.14
CA ILE A 163 -15.99 4.76 -1.99
C ILE A 163 -16.85 5.53 -2.99
N VAL A 164 -17.42 4.84 -3.98
CA VAL A 164 -18.45 5.41 -4.85
C VAL A 164 -19.79 4.75 -4.57
N ARG A 165 -20.83 5.57 -4.39
CA ARG A 165 -22.24 5.17 -4.27
C ARG A 165 -23.09 6.09 -5.13
N ASP A 166 -24.00 5.51 -5.92
CA ASP A 166 -24.88 6.26 -6.83
C ASP A 166 -24.12 7.23 -7.75
N GLY A 167 -22.95 6.80 -8.24
CA GLY A 167 -22.08 7.58 -9.11
C GLY A 167 -21.37 8.76 -8.42
N LYS A 168 -21.33 8.79 -7.10
CA LYS A 168 -20.70 9.87 -6.33
C LYS A 168 -19.68 9.32 -5.35
N SER A 169 -18.53 9.99 -5.30
CA SER A 169 -17.56 9.73 -4.24
C SER A 169 -18.15 10.13 -2.89
N THR A 170 -18.02 9.24 -1.92
CA THR A 170 -18.44 9.45 -0.53
C THR A 170 -17.48 8.78 0.42
N THR A 171 -17.53 9.15 1.69
CA THR A 171 -16.66 8.59 2.72
C THR A 171 -17.49 7.84 3.75
N VAL A 172 -17.06 6.65 4.11
CA VAL A 172 -17.67 5.83 5.16
C VAL A 172 -16.68 5.58 6.30
N PRO A 173 -17.14 5.25 7.52
CA PRO A 173 -16.23 4.90 8.61
C PRO A 173 -15.28 3.77 8.24
N ALA A 174 -14.11 3.76 8.84
CA ALA A 174 -13.19 2.61 8.75
C ALA A 174 -13.90 1.32 9.18
N MET A 175 -13.54 0.20 8.58
CA MET A 175 -14.09 -1.13 8.82
C MET A 175 -15.61 -1.25 8.57
N ALA A 176 -16.21 -0.33 7.81
CA ALA A 176 -17.61 -0.44 7.45
C ALA A 176 -17.87 -1.68 6.57
N GLU A 177 -19.13 -2.11 6.53
CA GLU A 177 -19.63 -3.21 5.73
C GLU A 177 -18.90 -4.56 5.99
N LEU A 178 -18.50 -4.82 7.25
CA LEU A 178 -17.91 -6.10 7.63
C LEU A 178 -18.87 -7.25 7.32
N HIS A 179 -18.41 -8.21 6.51
CA HIS A 179 -19.20 -9.38 6.12
C HIS A 179 -18.30 -10.59 5.83
N SER A 180 -18.89 -11.78 5.90
CA SER A 180 -18.18 -13.01 5.54
C SER A 180 -18.15 -13.21 4.02
N ILE A 181 -17.03 -13.71 3.52
CA ILE A 181 -16.81 -14.08 2.13
C ILE A 181 -16.20 -15.48 2.01
N ASN A 182 -16.25 -16.04 0.80
CA ASN A 182 -15.44 -17.21 0.45
C ASN A 182 -14.25 -16.75 -0.40
N ALA A 183 -13.04 -16.91 0.12
CA ALA A 183 -11.80 -16.60 -0.57
C ALA A 183 -11.09 -17.92 -0.94
N ASN A 184 -11.33 -18.41 -2.16
CA ASN A 184 -10.74 -19.64 -2.68
C ASN A 184 -10.94 -20.86 -1.73
N GLY A 185 -12.20 -21.07 -1.29
CA GLY A 185 -12.57 -22.16 -0.38
C GLY A 185 -12.36 -21.91 1.12
N ARG A 186 -11.77 -20.76 1.47
CA ARG A 186 -11.62 -20.32 2.86
C ARG A 186 -12.72 -19.34 3.24
N THR A 187 -13.33 -19.54 4.41
CA THR A 187 -14.21 -18.52 4.98
C THR A 187 -13.36 -17.40 5.56
N MET A 188 -13.56 -16.19 5.07
CA MET A 188 -12.84 -14.99 5.48
C MET A 188 -13.82 -13.87 5.83
N GLU A 189 -13.34 -12.78 6.40
CA GLU A 189 -14.07 -11.54 6.61
C GLU A 189 -13.52 -10.44 5.72
N ALA A 190 -14.42 -9.63 5.15
CA ALA A 190 -14.08 -8.49 4.32
C ALA A 190 -14.72 -7.22 4.86
N PHE A 191 -14.00 -6.09 4.82
CA PHE A 191 -14.47 -4.78 5.28
C PHE A 191 -13.89 -3.67 4.41
N LEU A 192 -14.62 -2.56 4.27
CA LEU A 192 -14.21 -1.43 3.45
C LEU A 192 -12.94 -0.76 3.98
N THR A 193 -12.03 -0.47 3.05
CA THR A 193 -10.79 0.28 3.27
C THR A 193 -10.58 1.34 2.20
N ASP A 194 -9.69 2.31 2.45
CA ASP A 194 -9.41 3.46 1.57
C ASP A 194 -8.42 3.09 0.44
N GLY A 195 -8.73 2.04 -0.30
CA GLY A 195 -7.84 1.48 -1.33
C GLY A 195 -8.18 1.84 -2.77
N LEU A 196 -9.36 2.43 -3.06
CA LEU A 196 -9.70 2.83 -4.44
C LEU A 196 -8.73 3.84 -5.05
N ARG A 197 -8.31 4.84 -4.27
CA ARG A 197 -7.29 5.84 -4.61
C ARG A 197 -7.45 6.40 -6.04
N SER A 198 -6.56 6.06 -6.98
CA SER A 198 -6.64 6.57 -8.36
C SER A 198 -7.87 6.10 -9.14
N LEU A 199 -8.61 5.11 -8.65
CA LEU A 199 -9.84 4.66 -9.28
C LEU A 199 -11.06 5.50 -8.92
N ILE A 200 -10.99 6.36 -7.88
CA ILE A 200 -12.16 7.04 -7.30
C ILE A 200 -12.95 7.89 -8.30
N ASP A 201 -12.29 8.39 -9.33
CA ASP A 201 -12.87 9.25 -10.37
C ASP A 201 -13.37 8.48 -11.60
N LEU A 202 -13.27 7.15 -11.61
CA LEU A 202 -13.83 6.36 -12.71
C LEU A 202 -15.37 6.47 -12.72
N PRO A 203 -15.97 6.57 -13.92
CA PRO A 203 -17.43 6.65 -14.04
C PRO A 203 -18.07 5.27 -13.80
N ALA A 204 -18.44 5.00 -12.56
CA ALA A 204 -19.17 3.81 -12.14
C ALA A 204 -20.26 4.18 -11.14
N SER A 205 -21.35 3.41 -11.10
CA SER A 205 -22.45 3.63 -10.15
C SER A 205 -22.03 3.28 -8.73
N SER A 206 -21.18 2.25 -8.55
CA SER A 206 -20.65 1.87 -7.25
C SER A 206 -19.22 1.35 -7.34
N MET A 207 -18.38 1.73 -6.37
CA MET A 207 -17.04 1.16 -6.22
C MET A 207 -16.65 1.05 -4.75
N GLY A 208 -15.96 -0.03 -4.41
CA GLY A 208 -15.39 -0.23 -3.08
C GLY A 208 -14.22 -1.19 -3.10
N GLU A 209 -13.23 -0.93 -2.24
CA GLU A 209 -12.18 -1.87 -1.94
C GLU A 209 -12.35 -2.41 -0.53
N TYR A 210 -12.21 -3.72 -0.40
CA TYR A 210 -12.37 -4.44 0.86
C TYR A 210 -11.06 -5.14 1.22
N THR A 211 -10.58 -4.88 2.42
CA THR A 211 -9.50 -5.67 3.02
C THR A 211 -10.05 -6.98 3.56
N VAL A 212 -9.32 -8.07 3.33
CA VAL A 212 -9.73 -9.44 3.70
C VAL A 212 -8.84 -9.97 4.81
N ARG A 213 -9.47 -10.50 5.86
CA ARG A 213 -8.80 -11.07 7.05
C ARG A 213 -9.46 -12.38 7.48
N TRP A 214 -8.76 -13.16 8.30
CA TRP A 214 -9.35 -14.31 8.97
C TRP A 214 -10.50 -13.90 9.88
N PRO A 215 -11.56 -14.73 10.04
CA PRO A 215 -12.68 -14.43 10.92
C PRO A 215 -12.24 -14.16 12.37
N GLY A 216 -12.85 -13.15 12.97
CA GLY A 216 -12.58 -12.75 14.36
C GLY A 216 -11.42 -11.76 14.51
N HIS A 217 -10.61 -11.53 13.49
CA HIS A 217 -9.52 -10.56 13.55
C HIS A 217 -10.04 -9.14 13.84
N ILE A 218 -11.09 -8.72 13.13
CA ILE A 218 -11.65 -7.37 13.30
C ILE A 218 -12.29 -7.21 14.69
N GLN A 219 -13.00 -8.23 15.17
CA GLN A 219 -13.55 -8.20 16.51
C GLN A 219 -12.45 -8.06 17.57
N ARG A 220 -11.34 -8.78 17.41
CA ARG A 220 -10.19 -8.69 18.31
C ARG A 220 -9.56 -7.31 18.27
N TYR A 221 -9.39 -6.73 17.07
CA TYR A 221 -8.88 -5.36 16.94
C TYR A 221 -9.78 -4.35 17.64
N GLN A 222 -11.10 -4.45 17.50
CA GLN A 222 -12.06 -3.53 18.12
C GLN A 222 -12.13 -3.63 19.64
N THR A 223 -11.72 -4.75 20.23
CA THR A 223 -11.79 -5.02 21.67
C THR A 223 -10.45 -4.99 22.38
N THR A 224 -9.35 -4.84 21.64
CA THR A 224 -8.00 -4.77 22.22
C THR A 224 -7.76 -3.43 22.90
N GLU A 225 -6.98 -3.46 23.98
CA GLU A 225 -6.46 -2.28 24.65
C GLU A 225 -5.00 -1.97 24.24
N LEU A 226 -4.44 -2.73 23.29
CA LEU A 226 -3.07 -2.52 22.81
C LEU A 226 -2.95 -1.17 22.10
N SER A 227 -1.86 -0.47 22.40
CA SER A 227 -1.47 0.73 21.66
C SER A 227 -1.03 0.40 20.22
N PRO A 228 -0.97 1.39 19.31
CA PRO A 228 -0.45 1.18 17.97
C PRO A 228 0.95 0.53 17.93
N ASP A 229 1.86 0.90 18.83
CA ASP A 229 3.20 0.34 18.87
C ASP A 229 3.20 -1.13 19.32
N GLU A 230 2.34 -1.49 20.28
CA GLU A 230 2.15 -2.88 20.71
C GLU A 230 1.52 -3.72 19.61
N LEU A 231 0.60 -3.16 18.81
CA LEU A 231 0.04 -3.84 17.65
C LEU A 231 1.10 -4.06 16.56
N VAL A 232 1.99 -3.09 16.32
CA VAL A 232 3.13 -3.25 15.40
C VAL A 232 4.01 -4.42 15.80
N ASP A 233 4.28 -4.58 17.10
CA ASP A 233 5.06 -5.71 17.62
C ASP A 233 4.27 -7.03 17.51
N ALA A 234 2.97 -7.03 17.83
CA ALA A 234 2.11 -8.21 17.77
C ALA A 234 1.88 -8.71 16.33
N TRP A 235 1.93 -7.82 15.35
CA TRP A 235 1.75 -8.14 13.93
C TRP A 235 3.06 -8.21 13.14
N ARG A 236 4.18 -8.36 13.83
CA ARG A 236 5.49 -8.47 13.18
C ARG A 236 5.51 -9.65 12.23
N LEU A 237 5.98 -9.43 11.00
CA LEU A 237 6.15 -10.48 10.01
C LEU A 237 7.12 -11.54 10.51
N ASP A 238 6.66 -12.78 10.56
CA ASP A 238 7.50 -13.97 10.78
C ASP A 238 7.83 -14.60 9.41
N PRO A 239 9.10 -14.53 8.96
CA PRO A 239 9.48 -15.06 7.65
C PRO A 239 9.41 -16.59 7.54
N GLU A 240 9.35 -17.31 8.68
CA GLU A 240 9.23 -18.77 8.72
C GLU A 240 7.75 -19.22 8.66
N ARG A 241 6.83 -18.32 8.89
CA ARG A 241 5.40 -18.60 8.85
C ARG A 241 4.87 -18.46 7.43
N PRO A 242 4.27 -19.53 6.83
CA PRO A 242 3.67 -19.43 5.51
C PRO A 242 2.58 -18.38 5.43
N GLU A 243 2.56 -17.62 4.34
CA GLU A 243 1.55 -16.61 4.05
C GLU A 243 0.93 -16.82 2.67
N PHE A 244 -0.23 -16.22 2.45
CA PHE A 244 -0.84 -16.10 1.13
C PHE A 244 -1.40 -14.71 0.92
N THR A 245 -1.31 -14.23 -0.31
CA THR A 245 -2.03 -13.04 -0.77
C THR A 245 -3.14 -13.50 -1.71
N TRP A 246 -4.35 -13.01 -1.48
CA TRP A 246 -5.50 -13.27 -2.32
C TRP A 246 -6.13 -11.95 -2.76
N MET A 247 -6.53 -11.89 -4.03
CA MET A 247 -7.22 -10.73 -4.59
C MET A 247 -8.29 -11.19 -5.58
N GLU A 248 -9.44 -10.53 -5.55
CA GLU A 248 -10.55 -10.63 -6.49
C GLU A 248 -10.94 -9.22 -6.96
N VAL A 249 -11.08 -9.09 -8.27
CA VAL A 249 -11.53 -7.85 -8.91
C VAL A 249 -12.69 -8.17 -9.84
#